data_0929073b79ed0f35a83806ced5a5dd5e
#
_entry.id   0929073b79ed0f35a83806ced5a5dd5e
#
_cell.length_a   1.000
_cell.length_b   1.000
_cell.length_c   1.000
_cell.angle_alpha   90.00
_cell.angle_beta   90.00
_cell.angle_gamma   90.00
#
_symmetry.space_group_name_H-M   'P 1'
#
loop_
_entity.id
_entity.type
_entity.pdbx_description
1 polymer ?
#
loop_
_entity_poly.entity_id
_entity_poly.type
_entity_poly.pdbx_seq_one_letter_code
_entity_poly.pdbx_strand_id
1 'polypeptide(L)'
;MATLSSYITEVRRLLHDANGNFYSDSELTDYINSGRERVVRDTGCLRTIQITQTPLAPVSSAVQPVAWTADTPVTLGTYLFSNIFIYEVTTAGTTGSTAPPYPSSNGGYPPSTAFADGTAQITYVGNVENINYVALPQGLLTLDVININLYWGNSRVPLQYLPWTQFNAQLRYWQNYIGRPIAFSIFGQSKIYISPVPDQIYTMEIDTVILPTPLVSANTVDQIIDPYTNPVAFYAAYKAKFKEQSYGEAEIYKQEYVKQVQAVLATTMTRRLPDPYSTPF
;
A
#
# COMPACT_ATOMS: atom_id res chain seq x y z
N MET A 1 16.00 -10.82 -16.73
CA MET A 1 14.76 -10.08 -16.41
C MET A 1 13.88 -10.10 -17.63
N ALA A 2 12.62 -10.48 -17.49
CA ALA A 2 11.67 -10.55 -18.58
C ALA A 2 11.21 -9.14 -19.02
N THR A 3 10.87 -9.01 -20.29
CA THR A 3 10.27 -7.81 -20.88
C THR A 3 8.94 -8.17 -21.52
N LEU A 4 8.09 -7.18 -21.79
CA LEU A 4 6.82 -7.44 -22.47
C LEU A 4 7.03 -8.18 -23.80
N SER A 5 8.04 -7.78 -24.59
CA SER A 5 8.39 -8.44 -25.84
C SER A 5 8.78 -9.91 -25.66
N SER A 6 9.54 -10.23 -24.59
CA SER A 6 9.91 -11.62 -24.32
C SER A 6 8.70 -12.47 -23.93
N TYR A 7 7.77 -11.92 -23.14
CA TYR A 7 6.51 -12.60 -22.81
C TYR A 7 5.64 -12.82 -24.05
N ILE A 8 5.46 -11.80 -24.91
CA ILE A 8 4.67 -11.93 -26.12
C ILE A 8 5.25 -13.05 -27.01
N THR A 9 6.58 -13.08 -27.17
CA THR A 9 7.25 -14.13 -27.95
C THR A 9 7.00 -15.52 -27.37
N GLU A 10 7.07 -15.67 -26.05
CA GLU A 10 6.85 -16.95 -25.39
C GLU A 10 5.38 -17.40 -25.50
N VAL A 11 4.42 -16.48 -25.23
CA VAL A 11 2.99 -16.78 -25.35
C VAL A 11 2.63 -17.16 -26.80
N ARG A 12 3.15 -16.43 -27.81
CA ARG A 12 2.94 -16.78 -29.22
C ARG A 12 3.46 -18.16 -29.57
N ARG A 13 4.62 -18.54 -29.00
CA ARG A 13 5.17 -19.89 -29.19
C ARG A 13 4.27 -20.97 -28.57
N LEU A 14 3.71 -20.73 -27.38
CA LEU A 14 2.76 -21.65 -26.73
C LEU A 14 1.46 -21.78 -27.51
N LEU A 15 0.98 -20.70 -28.10
CA LEU A 15 -0.26 -20.65 -28.88
C LEU A 15 -0.10 -21.08 -30.34
N HIS A 16 1.12 -21.40 -30.78
CA HIS A 16 1.44 -21.69 -32.19
C HIS A 16 1.09 -20.54 -33.18
N ASP A 17 1.10 -19.29 -32.67
CA ASP A 17 0.81 -18.08 -33.46
C ASP A 17 2.05 -17.19 -33.62
N ALA A 18 3.15 -17.77 -34.12
CA ALA A 18 4.42 -17.09 -34.27
C ALA A 18 4.33 -15.83 -35.17
N ASN A 19 3.44 -15.82 -36.15
CA ASN A 19 3.26 -14.74 -37.11
C ASN A 19 2.25 -13.66 -36.65
N GLY A 20 1.59 -13.83 -35.52
CA GLY A 20 0.63 -12.87 -34.99
C GLY A 20 -0.66 -12.75 -35.80
N ASN A 21 -1.10 -13.83 -36.40
CA ASN A 21 -2.28 -13.82 -37.28
C ASN A 21 -3.60 -13.93 -36.47
N PHE A 22 -3.57 -14.53 -35.30
CA PHE A 22 -4.77 -14.81 -34.52
C PHE A 22 -4.95 -13.86 -33.33
N TYR A 23 -3.83 -13.44 -32.70
CA TYR A 23 -3.85 -12.60 -31.52
C TYR A 23 -3.09 -11.30 -31.74
N SER A 24 -3.70 -10.17 -31.43
CA SER A 24 -3.01 -8.88 -31.46
C SER A 24 -2.03 -8.75 -30.27
N ASP A 25 -0.97 -7.94 -30.44
CA ASP A 25 -0.05 -7.65 -29.33
C ASP A 25 -0.73 -6.96 -28.17
N SER A 26 -1.73 -6.11 -28.42
CA SER A 26 -2.52 -5.45 -27.39
C SER A 26 -3.27 -6.47 -26.54
N GLU A 27 -3.93 -7.43 -27.15
CA GLU A 27 -4.66 -8.47 -26.47
C GLU A 27 -3.75 -9.39 -25.65
N LEU A 28 -2.61 -9.79 -26.22
CA LEU A 28 -1.62 -10.57 -25.48
C LEU A 28 -1.05 -9.78 -24.29
N THR A 29 -0.88 -8.46 -24.45
CA THR A 29 -0.41 -7.59 -23.38
C THR A 29 -1.40 -7.60 -22.19
N ASP A 30 -2.71 -7.55 -22.46
CA ASP A 30 -3.73 -7.61 -21.40
C ASP A 30 -3.72 -8.97 -20.68
N TYR A 31 -3.54 -10.07 -21.42
CA TYR A 31 -3.45 -11.39 -20.81
C TYR A 31 -2.16 -11.56 -20.00
N ILE A 32 -1.03 -11.03 -20.47
CA ILE A 32 0.24 -11.05 -19.76
C ILE A 32 0.12 -10.23 -18.46
N ASN A 33 -0.41 -9.01 -18.51
CA ASN A 33 -0.60 -8.18 -17.32
C ASN A 33 -1.53 -8.89 -16.30
N SER A 34 -2.61 -9.50 -16.77
CA SER A 34 -3.50 -10.31 -15.93
C SER A 34 -2.77 -11.53 -15.31
N GLY A 35 -1.86 -12.15 -16.07
CA GLY A 35 -1.02 -13.25 -15.59
C GLY A 35 -0.05 -12.80 -14.51
N ARG A 36 0.59 -11.64 -14.70
CA ARG A 36 1.50 -11.04 -13.72
C ARG A 36 0.80 -10.73 -12.39
N GLU A 37 -0.36 -10.09 -12.46
CA GLU A 37 -1.17 -9.86 -11.26
C GLU A 37 -1.54 -11.16 -10.56
N ARG A 38 -1.90 -12.18 -11.32
CA ARG A 38 -2.27 -13.48 -10.77
C ARG A 38 -1.10 -14.15 -10.06
N VAL A 39 0.08 -14.14 -10.67
CA VAL A 39 1.31 -14.67 -10.05
C VAL A 39 1.60 -13.96 -8.73
N VAL A 40 1.51 -12.63 -8.68
CA VAL A 40 1.74 -11.89 -7.43
C VAL A 40 0.71 -12.24 -6.35
N ARG A 41 -0.56 -12.38 -6.73
CA ARG A 41 -1.62 -12.80 -5.79
C ARG A 41 -1.39 -14.20 -5.21
N ASP A 42 -0.92 -15.12 -6.03
CA ASP A 42 -0.71 -16.52 -5.63
C ASP A 42 0.62 -16.72 -4.86
N THR A 43 1.61 -15.87 -5.08
CA THR A 43 2.97 -16.06 -4.54
C THR A 43 3.40 -15.01 -3.53
N GLY A 44 2.83 -13.79 -3.59
CA GLY A 44 3.29 -12.66 -2.80
C GLY A 44 4.73 -12.21 -3.13
N CYS A 45 5.21 -12.48 -4.36
CA CYS A 45 6.61 -12.28 -4.73
C CYS A 45 7.04 -10.81 -4.84
N LEU A 46 6.09 -9.90 -5.07
CA LEU A 46 6.39 -8.48 -5.22
C LEU A 46 6.14 -7.75 -3.89
N ARG A 47 7.20 -7.66 -3.08
CA ARG A 47 7.16 -7.00 -1.77
C ARG A 47 7.90 -5.68 -1.83
N THR A 48 7.40 -4.72 -1.08
CA THR A 48 8.04 -3.43 -0.89
C THR A 48 7.89 -2.95 0.55
N ILE A 49 8.88 -2.20 0.99
CA ILE A 49 8.86 -1.54 2.29
C ILE A 49 8.50 -0.07 2.07
N GLN A 50 7.46 0.36 2.74
CA GLN A 50 7.03 1.76 2.71
C GLN A 50 7.31 2.40 4.05
N ILE A 51 7.89 3.59 4.01
CA ILE A 51 8.14 4.39 5.20
C ILE A 51 7.10 5.53 5.22
N THR A 52 6.36 5.61 6.30
CA THR A 52 5.38 6.66 6.55
C THR A 52 5.46 7.12 8.01
N GLN A 53 4.64 8.08 8.38
CA GLN A 53 4.58 8.57 9.75
C GLN A 53 3.21 8.28 10.37
N THR A 54 3.19 8.05 11.68
CA THR A 54 1.95 7.97 12.43
C THR A 54 1.28 9.33 12.51
N PRO A 55 -0.07 9.40 12.56
CA PRO A 55 -0.75 10.63 12.92
C PRO A 55 -0.42 10.99 14.37
N LEU A 56 -0.49 12.27 14.70
CA LEU A 56 -0.50 12.71 16.08
C LEU A 56 -1.86 12.40 16.73
N ALA A 57 -1.85 12.24 18.05
CA ALA A 57 -3.06 12.26 18.84
C ALA A 57 -3.87 13.54 18.55
N PRO A 58 -5.21 13.47 18.59
CA PRO A 58 -6.02 14.65 18.47
C PRO A 58 -5.63 15.65 19.56
N VAL A 59 -5.66 16.92 19.20
CA VAL A 59 -5.43 18.00 20.17
C VAL A 59 -6.41 17.85 21.30
N SER A 60 -5.92 17.97 22.53
CA SER A 60 -6.72 17.87 23.74
C SER A 60 -8.03 18.67 23.61
N SER A 61 -9.11 18.11 24.14
CA SER A 61 -10.44 18.77 24.19
C SER A 61 -10.46 20.14 24.85
N ALA A 62 -9.37 20.53 25.53
CA ALA A 62 -9.19 21.87 26.09
C ALA A 62 -8.97 22.95 25.01
N VAL A 63 -8.58 22.56 23.81
CA VAL A 63 -8.35 23.49 22.69
C VAL A 63 -9.47 23.29 21.67
N GLN A 64 -10.25 24.34 21.46
CA GLN A 64 -11.30 24.36 20.42
C GLN A 64 -10.70 24.85 19.11
N PRO A 65 -10.46 23.99 18.14
CA PRO A 65 -9.97 24.44 16.83
C PRO A 65 -11.07 25.24 16.12
N VAL A 66 -10.66 26.34 15.48
CA VAL A 66 -11.53 27.20 14.68
C VAL A 66 -11.51 26.73 13.24
N ALA A 67 -12.64 26.79 12.55
CA ALA A 67 -12.67 26.47 11.12
C ALA A 67 -11.70 27.38 10.35
N TRP A 68 -10.88 26.77 9.51
CA TRP A 68 -10.03 27.52 8.61
C TRP A 68 -10.90 28.30 7.60
N THR A 69 -10.58 29.56 7.41
CA THR A 69 -11.20 30.43 6.41
C THR A 69 -10.12 31.15 5.60
N ALA A 70 -10.37 31.35 4.31
CA ALA A 70 -9.43 32.02 3.42
C ALA A 70 -9.22 33.47 3.82
N ASP A 71 -8.01 34.00 3.57
CA ASP A 71 -7.63 35.41 3.72
C ASP A 71 -7.99 36.01 5.09
N THR A 72 -7.92 35.19 6.15
CA THR A 72 -8.29 35.57 7.51
C THR A 72 -7.06 35.75 8.38
N PRO A 73 -6.95 36.85 9.15
CA PRO A 73 -5.85 37.04 10.10
C PRO A 73 -5.93 36.03 11.25
N VAL A 74 -4.80 35.37 11.53
CA VAL A 74 -4.66 34.38 12.59
C VAL A 74 -3.49 34.69 13.49
N THR A 75 -3.62 34.34 14.77
CA THR A 75 -2.61 34.62 15.80
C THR A 75 -1.82 33.36 16.14
N LEU A 76 -0.61 33.54 16.64
CA LEU A 76 0.24 32.46 17.13
C LEU A 76 -0.49 31.60 18.18
N GLY A 77 -0.38 30.27 18.04
CA GLY A 77 -1.01 29.30 18.95
C GLY A 77 -2.50 29.06 18.68
N THR A 78 -3.07 29.70 17.65
CA THR A 78 -4.43 29.35 17.21
C THR A 78 -4.44 27.99 16.54
N TYR A 79 -5.44 27.17 16.85
CA TYR A 79 -5.66 25.90 16.19
C TYR A 79 -6.73 26.07 15.10
N LEU A 80 -6.40 25.72 13.88
CA LEU A 80 -7.29 25.77 12.73
C LEU A 80 -7.64 24.35 12.29
N PHE A 81 -8.88 24.10 11.89
CA PHE A 81 -9.21 22.84 11.24
C PHE A 81 -9.64 23.06 9.80
N SER A 82 -9.13 22.22 8.92
CA SER A 82 -9.55 22.13 7.52
C SER A 82 -9.83 20.65 7.22
N ASN A 83 -11.04 20.36 6.81
CA ASN A 83 -11.57 18.99 6.71
C ASN A 83 -11.46 18.26 8.06
N ILE A 84 -10.63 17.21 8.12
CA ILE A 84 -10.38 16.40 9.31
C ILE A 84 -9.06 16.75 10.02
N PHE A 85 -8.27 17.69 9.47
CA PHE A 85 -6.92 17.99 9.96
C PHE A 85 -6.92 19.24 10.82
N ILE A 86 -6.16 19.19 11.91
CA ILE A 86 -5.91 20.31 12.81
C ILE A 86 -4.49 20.81 12.57
N TYR A 87 -4.37 22.11 12.44
CA TYR A 87 -3.11 22.82 12.27
C TYR A 87 -2.94 23.83 13.40
N GLU A 88 -1.74 23.92 13.96
CA GLU A 88 -1.36 24.98 14.89
C GLU A 88 -0.66 26.12 14.13
N VAL A 89 -1.06 27.33 14.40
CA VAL A 89 -0.40 28.53 13.85
C VAL A 89 0.90 28.76 14.60
N THR A 90 2.02 28.53 13.93
CA THR A 90 3.38 28.71 14.47
C THR A 90 3.97 30.09 14.19
N THR A 91 3.41 30.81 13.23
CA THR A 91 3.73 32.24 12.97
C THR A 91 2.44 32.94 12.59
N ALA A 92 2.13 34.04 13.32
CA ALA A 92 0.95 34.84 13.08
C ALA A 92 1.01 35.47 11.66
N GLY A 93 -0.14 35.58 11.02
CA GLY A 93 -0.25 36.12 9.66
C GLY A 93 -1.69 36.07 9.16
N THR A 94 -1.84 36.02 7.85
CA THR A 94 -3.12 35.85 7.17
C THR A 94 -3.10 34.50 6.46
N THR A 95 -4.16 33.74 6.59
CA THR A 95 -4.33 32.43 5.90
C THR A 95 -4.29 32.62 4.38
N GLY A 96 -3.96 31.58 3.66
CA GLY A 96 -3.95 31.61 2.19
C GLY A 96 -5.36 31.68 1.59
N SER A 97 -5.43 31.86 0.29
CA SER A 97 -6.69 31.86 -0.48
C SER A 97 -7.22 30.43 -0.71
N THR A 98 -6.38 29.41 -0.53
CA THR A 98 -6.73 28.00 -0.68
C THR A 98 -6.48 27.26 0.62
N ALA A 99 -7.36 26.31 0.93
CA ALA A 99 -7.23 25.50 2.14
C ALA A 99 -5.87 24.80 2.21
N PRO A 100 -5.32 24.60 3.43
CA PRO A 100 -4.08 23.87 3.63
C PRO A 100 -4.08 22.55 2.87
N PRO A 101 -2.93 22.15 2.30
CA PRO A 101 -2.86 21.01 1.42
C PRO A 101 -3.36 19.74 2.12
N TYR A 102 -4.19 19.03 1.43
CA TYR A 102 -4.54 17.65 1.77
C TYR A 102 -3.26 16.81 1.86
N PRO A 103 -3.25 15.72 2.67
CA PRO A 103 -2.13 14.78 2.62
C PRO A 103 -1.81 14.48 1.17
N SER A 104 -0.54 14.52 0.84
CA SER A 104 -0.06 14.37 -0.54
C SER A 104 -0.70 13.15 -1.21
N SER A 105 -0.81 13.17 -2.53
CA SER A 105 -1.33 12.09 -3.38
C SER A 105 -0.71 10.72 -3.11
N ASN A 106 0.39 10.66 -2.36
CA ASN A 106 1.08 9.44 -1.93
C ASN A 106 0.58 8.90 -0.57
N GLY A 107 -0.57 9.36 -0.08
CA GLY A 107 -1.13 8.86 1.19
C GLY A 107 -0.36 9.29 2.44
N GLY A 108 0.60 10.18 2.30
CA GLY A 108 1.32 10.76 3.42
C GLY A 108 0.46 11.76 4.19
N TYR A 109 0.65 11.82 5.51
CA TYR A 109 0.07 12.88 6.32
C TYR A 109 0.72 14.21 6.00
N PRO A 110 0.04 15.34 6.30
CA PRO A 110 0.65 16.66 6.22
C PRO A 110 2.00 16.65 6.93
N PRO A 111 3.00 17.39 6.43
CA PRO A 111 4.33 17.40 7.03
C PRO A 111 4.26 17.87 8.49
N SER A 112 5.06 17.24 9.34
CA SER A 112 5.24 17.65 10.74
C SER A 112 6.03 18.96 10.89
N THR A 113 6.59 19.47 9.78
CA THR A 113 7.29 20.75 9.73
C THR A 113 6.32 21.86 9.38
N ALA A 114 6.58 23.07 9.91
CA ALA A 114 5.81 24.25 9.57
C ALA A 114 5.88 24.55 8.06
N PHE A 115 4.76 24.89 7.47
CA PHE A 115 4.65 25.29 6.08
C PHE A 115 3.81 26.57 5.95
N ALA A 116 4.00 27.29 4.85
CA ALA A 116 3.33 28.57 4.63
C ALA A 116 1.86 28.36 4.24
N ASP A 117 0.97 29.11 4.89
CA ASP A 117 -0.44 29.26 4.55
C ASP A 117 -0.72 30.78 4.42
N GLY A 118 -0.60 31.32 3.22
CA GLY A 118 -0.58 32.77 3.00
C GLY A 118 0.67 33.40 3.60
N THR A 119 0.49 34.36 4.53
CA THR A 119 1.59 34.94 5.31
C THR A 119 1.78 34.30 6.67
N ALA A 120 0.84 33.46 7.11
CA ALA A 120 0.97 32.66 8.32
C ALA A 120 1.84 31.40 8.07
N GLN A 121 2.41 30.85 9.13
CA GLN A 121 2.97 29.50 9.11
C GLN A 121 2.16 28.59 10.02
N ILE A 122 1.84 27.42 9.53
CA ILE A 122 1.05 26.44 10.25
C ILE A 122 1.76 25.09 10.26
N THR A 123 1.50 24.31 11.30
CA THR A 123 2.03 22.95 11.45
C THR A 123 0.88 22.00 11.71
N TYR A 124 0.86 20.86 11.04
CA TYR A 124 -0.09 19.81 11.33
C TYR A 124 0.16 19.24 12.73
N VAL A 125 -0.90 19.15 13.54
CA VAL A 125 -0.82 18.66 14.92
C VAL A 125 -1.75 17.48 15.23
N GLY A 126 -2.75 17.22 14.40
CA GLY A 126 -3.66 16.09 14.62
C GLY A 126 -4.92 16.16 13.76
N ASN A 127 -5.89 15.35 14.12
CA ASN A 127 -7.19 15.28 13.45
C ASN A 127 -8.32 15.78 14.38
N VAL A 128 -9.37 16.32 13.75
CA VAL A 128 -10.59 16.75 14.48
C VAL A 128 -11.30 15.56 15.12
N GLU A 129 -11.34 14.44 14.39
CA GLU A 129 -11.85 13.18 14.89
C GLU A 129 -10.69 12.33 15.41
N ASN A 130 -10.96 11.47 16.37
CA ASN A 130 -10.00 10.47 16.86
C ASN A 130 -9.71 9.40 15.75
N ILE A 131 -9.32 9.87 14.56
CA ILE A 131 -9.03 9.02 13.43
C ILE A 131 -7.58 8.57 13.54
N ASN A 132 -7.39 7.43 14.20
CA ASN A 132 -6.08 6.82 14.38
C ASN A 132 -5.82 5.80 13.26
N TYR A 133 -5.93 6.25 12.03
CA TYR A 133 -5.59 5.41 10.91
C TYR A 133 -4.55 6.06 10.03
N VAL A 134 -3.72 5.23 9.44
CA VAL A 134 -2.81 5.55 8.35
C VAL A 134 -3.47 5.08 7.07
N ALA A 135 -3.60 5.97 6.10
CA ALA A 135 -4.03 5.56 4.76
C ALA A 135 -2.89 4.84 4.05
N LEU A 136 -3.19 3.68 3.45
CA LEU A 136 -2.24 3.04 2.55
C LEU A 136 -2.03 3.92 1.30
N PRO A 137 -0.80 4.09 0.84
CA PRO A 137 -0.51 4.85 -0.36
C PRO A 137 -1.26 4.27 -1.57
N GLN A 138 -2.18 5.05 -2.13
CA GLN A 138 -3.03 4.58 -3.24
C GLN A 138 -2.25 4.28 -4.52
N GLY A 139 -1.10 4.94 -4.73
CA GLY A 139 -0.27 4.75 -5.93
C GLY A 139 0.46 3.40 -6.00
N LEU A 140 0.44 2.61 -4.93
CA LEU A 140 1.21 1.37 -4.82
C LEU A 140 0.38 0.10 -5.03
N LEU A 141 -0.92 0.23 -5.33
CA LEU A 141 -1.79 -0.94 -5.55
C LEU A 141 -1.56 -2.04 -4.49
N THR A 142 -1.52 -1.64 -3.21
CA THR A 142 -1.23 -2.55 -2.10
C THR A 142 -2.26 -3.67 -2.06
N LEU A 143 -1.78 -4.91 -2.12
CA LEU A 143 -2.60 -6.10 -2.05
C LEU A 143 -2.76 -6.57 -0.60
N ASP A 144 -1.67 -6.56 0.15
CA ASP A 144 -1.65 -7.05 1.52
C ASP A 144 -0.56 -6.34 2.35
N VAL A 145 -0.77 -6.26 3.66
CA VAL A 145 0.20 -5.75 4.63
C VAL A 145 0.67 -6.92 5.48
N ILE A 146 1.95 -7.25 5.38
CA ILE A 146 2.52 -8.40 6.06
C ILE A 146 2.90 -8.05 7.49
N ASN A 147 3.59 -6.91 7.67
CA ASN A 147 4.08 -6.49 8.97
C ASN A 147 4.21 -4.97 9.02
N ILE A 148 4.10 -4.42 10.23
CA ILE A 148 4.36 -3.01 10.50
C ILE A 148 5.35 -2.91 11.64
N ASN A 149 6.44 -2.18 11.41
CA ASN A 149 7.42 -1.84 12.43
C ASN A 149 7.36 -0.35 12.71
N LEU A 150 7.51 -0.01 13.97
CA LEU A 150 7.56 1.36 14.45
C LEU A 150 8.99 1.67 14.89
N TYR A 151 9.53 2.81 14.47
CA TYR A 151 10.82 3.28 14.95
C TYR A 151 10.65 4.07 16.25
N TRP A 152 11.28 3.59 17.31
CA TRP A 152 11.34 4.25 18.61
C TRP A 152 12.79 4.50 18.99
N GLY A 153 13.22 5.74 18.85
CA GLY A 153 14.63 6.06 18.89
C GLY A 153 15.40 5.29 17.81
N ASN A 154 16.40 4.53 18.21
CA ASN A 154 17.17 3.66 17.30
C ASN A 154 16.64 2.21 17.23
N SER A 155 15.52 1.94 17.90
CA SER A 155 14.95 0.59 17.96
C SER A 155 13.78 0.44 16.98
N ARG A 156 13.79 -0.66 16.25
CA ARG A 156 12.71 -1.09 15.35
C ARG A 156 11.82 -2.07 16.12
N VAL A 157 10.58 -1.68 16.40
CA VAL A 157 9.65 -2.44 17.23
C VAL A 157 8.47 -2.91 16.36
N PRO A 158 8.22 -4.22 16.24
CA PRO A 158 7.07 -4.72 15.49
C PRO A 158 5.77 -4.41 16.22
N LEU A 159 4.73 -4.01 15.48
CA LEU A 159 3.37 -3.89 15.99
C LEU A 159 2.66 -5.23 15.89
N GLN A 160 1.83 -5.55 16.88
CA GLN A 160 1.01 -6.75 16.86
C GLN A 160 -0.20 -6.55 15.93
N TYR A 161 -0.39 -7.47 14.98
CA TYR A 161 -1.62 -7.50 14.18
C TYR A 161 -2.77 -8.06 15.00
N LEU A 162 -3.91 -7.36 14.99
CA LEU A 162 -5.18 -7.83 15.53
C LEU A 162 -6.27 -7.74 14.45
N PRO A 163 -7.07 -8.78 14.22
CA PRO A 163 -8.25 -8.66 13.36
C PRO A 163 -9.15 -7.52 13.83
N TRP A 164 -9.78 -6.80 12.91
CA TRP A 164 -10.58 -5.61 13.24
C TRP A 164 -11.63 -5.85 14.34
N THR A 165 -12.32 -6.97 14.28
CA THR A 165 -13.33 -7.33 15.28
C THR A 165 -12.71 -7.49 16.68
N GLN A 166 -11.54 -8.10 16.76
CA GLN A 166 -10.80 -8.28 18.00
C GLN A 166 -10.20 -6.95 18.48
N PHE A 167 -9.60 -6.19 17.58
CA PHE A 167 -9.06 -4.86 17.84
C PHE A 167 -10.13 -3.94 18.45
N ASN A 168 -11.30 -3.87 17.83
CA ASN A 168 -12.41 -3.01 18.28
C ASN A 168 -13.08 -3.54 19.55
N ALA A 169 -13.13 -4.85 19.76
CA ALA A 169 -13.74 -5.44 20.95
C ALA A 169 -12.82 -5.41 22.17
N GLN A 170 -11.56 -5.79 22.03
CA GLN A 170 -10.58 -5.86 23.12
C GLN A 170 -10.05 -4.48 23.52
N LEU A 171 -9.90 -3.60 22.53
CA LEU A 171 -9.40 -2.25 22.72
C LEU A 171 -10.55 -1.23 22.67
N ARG A 172 -11.68 -1.56 23.31
CA ARG A 172 -12.94 -0.79 23.23
C ARG A 172 -12.78 0.72 23.40
N TYR A 173 -11.78 1.15 24.19
CA TYR A 173 -11.47 2.54 24.45
C TYR A 173 -10.12 2.96 23.87
N TRP A 174 -9.64 2.23 22.85
CA TRP A 174 -8.33 2.49 22.24
C TRP A 174 -8.17 3.94 21.77
N GLN A 175 -9.26 4.60 21.37
CA GLN A 175 -9.29 6.00 20.96
C GLN A 175 -8.97 6.97 22.11
N ASN A 176 -9.16 6.56 23.36
CA ASN A 176 -8.96 7.39 24.53
C ASN A 176 -7.56 7.21 25.16
N TYR A 177 -6.81 6.21 24.71
CA TYR A 177 -5.47 5.95 25.22
C TYR A 177 -4.44 6.58 24.29
N ILE A 178 -3.64 7.49 24.85
CA ILE A 178 -2.54 8.15 24.14
C ILE A 178 -1.23 7.54 24.63
N GLY A 179 -0.38 7.15 23.68
CA GLY A 179 0.91 6.56 24.01
C GLY A 179 1.59 5.95 22.79
N ARG A 180 2.66 5.20 23.02
CA ARG A 180 3.34 4.49 21.95
C ARG A 180 2.45 3.38 21.40
N PRO A 181 2.22 3.32 20.07
CA PRO A 181 1.47 2.24 19.44
C PRO A 181 2.13 0.88 19.67
N ILE A 182 1.32 -0.14 19.93
CA ILE A 182 1.74 -1.54 20.15
C ILE A 182 1.01 -2.52 19.23
N ALA A 183 -0.15 -2.13 18.70
CA ALA A 183 -0.97 -2.98 17.87
C ALA A 183 -1.51 -2.22 16.67
N PHE A 184 -1.83 -2.96 15.62
CA PHE A 184 -2.50 -2.42 14.43
C PHE A 184 -3.59 -3.37 13.95
N SER A 185 -4.54 -2.80 13.21
CA SER A 185 -5.58 -3.53 12.51
C SER A 185 -5.82 -2.92 11.15
N ILE A 186 -6.22 -3.75 10.20
CA ILE A 186 -6.58 -3.32 8.85
C ILE A 186 -8.10 -3.30 8.75
N PHE A 187 -8.65 -2.16 8.30
CA PHE A 187 -10.06 -2.03 8.03
C PHE A 187 -10.30 -1.57 6.59
N GLY A 188 -11.10 -2.35 5.87
CA GLY A 188 -11.29 -2.13 4.44
C GLY A 188 -10.01 -2.41 3.65
N GLN A 189 -9.86 -1.70 2.53
CA GLN A 189 -8.73 -1.91 1.60
C GLN A 189 -7.61 -0.86 1.77
N SER A 190 -7.82 0.17 2.59
CA SER A 190 -6.92 1.33 2.57
C SER A 190 -6.61 1.93 3.94
N LYS A 191 -7.13 1.37 5.03
CA LYS A 191 -6.96 1.98 6.35
C LYS A 191 -6.27 1.04 7.33
N ILE A 192 -5.21 1.51 7.94
CA ILE A 192 -4.51 0.83 9.03
C ILE A 192 -4.80 1.61 10.32
N TYR A 193 -5.52 1.00 11.23
CA TYR A 193 -5.75 1.55 12.56
C TYR A 193 -4.63 1.12 13.49
N ILE A 194 -4.20 2.02 14.36
CA ILE A 194 -3.11 1.78 15.33
C ILE A 194 -3.59 2.09 16.74
N SER A 195 -3.08 1.36 17.71
CA SER A 195 -3.43 1.51 19.12
C SER A 195 -2.21 1.30 20.02
N PRO A 196 -2.05 2.07 21.10
CA PRO A 196 -2.71 3.34 21.45
C PRO A 196 -2.59 4.43 20.40
N VAL A 197 -3.35 5.50 20.58
CA VAL A 197 -3.21 6.73 19.80
C VAL A 197 -1.79 7.27 19.98
N PRO A 198 -1.04 7.56 18.91
CA PRO A 198 0.32 8.04 19.05
C PRO A 198 0.43 9.32 19.86
N ASP A 199 1.32 9.33 20.86
CA ASP A 199 1.64 10.51 21.68
C ASP A 199 2.62 11.46 20.99
N GLN A 200 3.28 10.97 19.94
CA GLN A 200 4.18 11.73 19.08
C GLN A 200 4.20 11.14 17.67
N ILE A 201 4.83 11.82 16.74
CA ILE A 201 5.01 11.31 15.39
C ILE A 201 6.10 10.23 15.43
N TYR A 202 5.72 9.02 15.05
CA TYR A 202 6.64 7.90 14.87
C TYR A 202 6.81 7.59 13.40
N THR A 203 8.01 7.26 13.00
CA THR A 203 8.25 6.68 11.68
C THR A 203 7.79 5.22 11.70
N MET A 204 6.95 4.86 10.75
CA MET A 204 6.48 3.49 10.53
C MET A 204 7.06 2.92 9.26
N GLU A 205 7.44 1.69 9.33
CA GLU A 205 7.85 0.87 8.21
C GLU A 205 6.77 -0.18 7.96
N ILE A 206 6.16 -0.14 6.80
CA ILE A 206 5.07 -1.03 6.40
C ILE A 206 5.60 -1.98 5.33
N ASP A 207 5.67 -3.26 5.64
CA ASP A 207 6.00 -4.32 4.70
C ASP A 207 4.74 -4.75 3.96
N THR A 208 4.69 -4.52 2.65
CA THR A 208 3.50 -4.72 1.83
C THR A 208 3.79 -5.57 0.61
N VAL A 209 2.79 -6.37 0.21
CA VAL A 209 2.72 -6.95 -1.13
C VAL A 209 1.99 -5.98 -2.03
N ILE A 210 2.59 -5.64 -3.15
CA ILE A 210 1.99 -4.74 -4.14
C ILE A 210 1.71 -5.48 -5.46
N LEU A 211 0.71 -5.01 -6.19
CA LEU A 211 0.47 -5.48 -7.55
C LEU A 211 1.49 -4.85 -8.52
N PRO A 212 1.89 -5.58 -9.57
CA PRO A 212 2.82 -5.06 -10.54
C PRO A 212 2.19 -3.96 -11.37
N THR A 213 2.94 -2.91 -11.69
CA THR A 213 2.49 -1.91 -12.66
C THR A 213 2.32 -2.55 -14.03
N PRO A 214 1.24 -2.23 -14.78
CA PRO A 214 1.04 -2.80 -16.11
C PRO A 214 2.22 -2.52 -17.04
N LEU A 215 2.62 -3.53 -17.82
CA LEU A 215 3.58 -3.35 -18.92
C LEU A 215 2.84 -2.75 -20.11
N VAL A 216 3.34 -1.64 -20.62
CA VAL A 216 2.76 -0.92 -21.78
C VAL A 216 3.74 -0.82 -22.95
N SER A 217 5.04 -0.88 -22.71
CA SER A 217 6.10 -0.78 -23.72
C SER A 217 6.85 -2.11 -23.87
N ALA A 218 7.15 -2.48 -25.09
CA ALA A 218 7.83 -3.74 -25.44
C ALA A 218 9.14 -3.96 -24.68
N ASN A 219 9.89 -2.89 -24.41
CA ASN A 219 11.20 -2.94 -23.75
C ASN A 219 11.14 -2.70 -22.25
N THR A 220 9.95 -2.48 -21.67
CA THR A 220 9.83 -2.28 -20.23
C THR A 220 10.22 -3.57 -19.51
N VAL A 221 11.19 -3.46 -18.60
CA VAL A 221 11.64 -4.56 -17.75
C VAL A 221 10.59 -4.82 -16.69
N ASP A 222 10.26 -6.11 -16.47
CA ASP A 222 9.30 -6.50 -15.45
C ASP A 222 9.84 -6.27 -14.04
N GLN A 223 8.96 -5.85 -13.14
CA GLN A 223 9.22 -5.77 -11.71
C GLN A 223 9.32 -7.16 -11.06
N ILE A 224 8.66 -8.15 -11.67
CA ILE A 224 8.71 -9.55 -11.21
C ILE A 224 10.05 -10.15 -11.66
N ILE A 225 10.78 -10.74 -10.73
CA ILE A 225 12.08 -11.36 -10.98
C ILE A 225 11.94 -12.87 -11.23
N ASP A 226 12.90 -13.43 -11.96
CA ASP A 226 13.00 -14.89 -12.12
C ASP A 226 13.21 -15.56 -10.73
N PRO A 227 12.57 -16.73 -10.48
CA PRO A 227 11.80 -17.56 -11.40
C PRO A 227 10.29 -17.29 -11.43
N TYR A 228 9.80 -16.22 -10.78
CA TYR A 228 8.36 -15.91 -10.72
C TYR A 228 7.77 -15.45 -12.05
N THR A 229 8.62 -15.17 -13.06
CA THR A 229 8.20 -14.81 -14.41
C THR A 229 7.70 -16.04 -15.20
N ASN A 230 8.19 -17.24 -14.89
CA ASN A 230 7.89 -18.47 -15.64
C ASN A 230 6.39 -18.81 -15.74
N PRO A 231 5.57 -18.69 -14.68
CA PRO A 231 4.15 -19.02 -14.78
C PRO A 231 3.34 -18.05 -15.64
N VAL A 232 3.82 -16.82 -15.86
CA VAL A 232 3.05 -15.74 -16.51
C VAL A 232 2.56 -16.13 -17.90
N ALA A 233 3.47 -16.70 -18.74
CA ALA A 233 3.15 -17.08 -20.09
C ALA A 233 2.06 -18.17 -20.17
N PHE A 234 2.07 -19.13 -19.26
CA PHE A 234 1.05 -20.18 -19.20
C PHE A 234 -0.33 -19.64 -18.81
N TYR A 235 -0.38 -18.67 -17.89
CA TYR A 235 -1.66 -18.02 -17.55
C TYR A 235 -2.20 -17.17 -18.70
N ALA A 236 -1.33 -16.47 -19.45
CA ALA A 236 -1.73 -15.71 -20.62
C ALA A 236 -2.24 -16.65 -21.74
N ALA A 237 -1.56 -17.77 -21.99
CA ALA A 237 -2.02 -18.78 -22.95
C ALA A 237 -3.35 -19.42 -22.52
N TYR A 238 -3.55 -19.69 -21.21
CA TYR A 238 -4.84 -20.12 -20.66
C TYR A 238 -5.97 -19.14 -21.02
N LYS A 239 -5.77 -17.84 -20.79
CA LYS A 239 -6.74 -16.79 -21.09
C LYS A 239 -7.08 -16.73 -22.57
N ALA A 240 -6.07 -16.82 -23.42
CA ALA A 240 -6.22 -16.82 -24.88
C ALA A 240 -7.09 -18.00 -25.36
N LYS A 241 -6.77 -19.22 -24.91
CA LYS A 241 -7.52 -20.43 -25.28
C LYS A 241 -8.92 -20.48 -24.67
N PHE A 242 -9.09 -19.89 -23.50
CA PHE A 242 -10.43 -19.76 -22.89
C PHE A 242 -11.35 -18.85 -23.73
N LYS A 243 -10.81 -17.75 -24.30
CA LYS A 243 -11.55 -16.88 -25.22
C LYS A 243 -11.94 -17.59 -26.51
N GLU A 244 -11.07 -18.45 -27.05
CA GLU A 244 -11.38 -19.28 -28.23
C GLU A 244 -12.43 -20.37 -27.96
N GLN A 245 -12.89 -20.52 -26.71
CA GLN A 245 -13.77 -21.61 -26.28
C GLN A 245 -13.14 -23.01 -26.40
N SER A 246 -11.82 -23.08 -26.52
CA SER A 246 -11.04 -24.31 -26.51
C SER A 246 -10.76 -24.76 -25.08
N TYR A 247 -11.80 -25.12 -24.34
CA TYR A 247 -11.74 -25.38 -22.89
C TYR A 247 -10.79 -26.51 -22.49
N GLY A 248 -10.64 -27.51 -23.35
CA GLY A 248 -9.71 -28.62 -23.10
C GLY A 248 -8.25 -28.16 -23.09
N GLU A 249 -7.84 -27.37 -24.08
CA GLU A 249 -6.50 -26.79 -24.13
C GLU A 249 -6.28 -25.75 -23.04
N ALA A 250 -7.28 -24.93 -22.79
CA ALA A 250 -7.24 -23.94 -21.70
C ALA A 250 -6.98 -24.60 -20.33
N GLU A 251 -7.65 -25.70 -20.03
CA GLU A 251 -7.44 -26.42 -18.75
C GLU A 251 -6.01 -26.99 -18.64
N ILE A 252 -5.41 -27.46 -19.73
CA ILE A 252 -4.03 -27.93 -19.75
C ILE A 252 -3.07 -26.79 -19.39
N TYR A 253 -3.22 -25.60 -19.99
CA TYR A 253 -2.39 -24.43 -19.66
C TYR A 253 -2.59 -23.97 -18.21
N LYS A 254 -3.82 -24.03 -17.70
CA LYS A 254 -4.11 -23.70 -16.31
C LYS A 254 -3.44 -24.67 -15.33
N GLN A 255 -3.48 -25.97 -15.62
CA GLN A 255 -2.80 -26.97 -14.81
C GLN A 255 -1.28 -26.76 -14.82
N GLU A 256 -0.73 -26.47 -15.97
CA GLU A 256 0.71 -26.17 -16.08
C GLU A 256 1.09 -24.90 -15.31
N TYR A 257 0.26 -23.84 -15.40
CA TYR A 257 0.42 -22.66 -14.57
C TYR A 257 0.51 -23.01 -13.07
N VAL A 258 -0.43 -23.83 -12.56
CA VAL A 258 -0.44 -24.24 -11.15
C VAL A 258 0.83 -25.01 -10.78
N LYS A 259 1.28 -25.93 -11.64
CA LYS A 259 2.54 -26.67 -11.43
C LYS A 259 3.74 -25.72 -11.38
N GLN A 260 3.82 -24.76 -12.30
CA GLN A 260 4.92 -23.79 -12.34
C GLN A 260 4.92 -22.91 -11.07
N VAL A 261 3.76 -22.44 -10.61
CA VAL A 261 3.64 -21.69 -9.35
C VAL A 261 4.11 -22.54 -8.17
N GLN A 262 3.69 -23.80 -8.08
CA GLN A 262 4.12 -24.70 -7.01
C GLN A 262 5.63 -24.97 -7.05
N ALA A 263 6.20 -25.17 -8.24
CA ALA A 263 7.64 -25.36 -8.40
C ALA A 263 8.43 -24.14 -7.96
N VAL A 264 8.00 -22.94 -8.36
CA VAL A 264 8.63 -21.68 -7.94
C VAL A 264 8.56 -21.51 -6.43
N LEU A 265 7.40 -21.74 -5.81
CA LEU A 265 7.23 -21.65 -4.36
C LEU A 265 8.06 -22.68 -3.58
N ALA A 266 8.28 -23.86 -4.15
CA ALA A 266 9.11 -24.90 -3.53
C ALA A 266 10.61 -24.56 -3.57
N THR A 267 11.04 -23.80 -4.58
CA THR A 267 12.46 -23.51 -4.81
C THR A 267 12.92 -22.16 -4.24
N THR A 268 11.98 -21.25 -3.96
CA THR A 268 12.32 -19.91 -3.48
C THR A 268 12.31 -19.79 -1.96
N MET A 269 13.24 -19.01 -1.43
CA MET A 269 13.39 -18.79 0.02
C MET A 269 12.27 -17.96 0.67
N THR A 270 11.44 -17.30 -0.12
CA THR A 270 10.42 -16.36 0.36
C THR A 270 9.36 -16.98 1.27
N ARG A 271 9.14 -18.29 1.20
CA ARG A 271 8.24 -19.01 2.11
C ARG A 271 8.96 -19.80 3.23
N ARG A 272 10.29 -19.70 3.29
CA ARG A 272 11.08 -20.33 4.36
C ARG A 272 11.37 -19.37 5.52
N LEU A 273 10.58 -18.31 5.67
CA LEU A 273 10.58 -17.58 6.92
C LEU A 273 10.04 -18.57 7.97
N PRO A 274 10.85 -18.99 8.92
CA PRO A 274 10.33 -19.79 10.03
C PRO A 274 9.22 -18.95 10.67
N ASP A 275 8.09 -19.58 10.94
CA ASP A 275 7.11 -19.01 11.83
C ASP A 275 7.88 -18.58 13.08
N PRO A 276 7.82 -17.29 13.48
CA PRO A 276 8.54 -16.80 14.66
C PRO A 276 8.17 -17.59 15.93
N TYR A 277 7.08 -18.35 15.88
CA TYR A 277 6.63 -19.23 16.95
C TYR A 277 7.03 -20.71 16.77
N SER A 278 7.64 -21.08 15.65
CA SER A 278 8.03 -22.47 15.35
C SER A 278 9.50 -22.78 15.64
N THR A 279 10.29 -21.83 16.10
CA THR A 279 11.65 -22.10 16.60
C THR A 279 11.54 -22.81 17.95
N PRO A 280 11.91 -24.10 18.05
CA PRO A 280 12.07 -24.72 19.34
C PRO A 280 13.20 -23.97 20.07
N PHE A 281 12.93 -23.52 21.27
CA PHE A 281 13.94 -23.02 22.20
C PHE A 281 14.89 -24.13 22.59
#